data_4febf4a98392caf9919608f844cac20a
#
_entry.id   4febf4a98392caf9919608f844cac20a
#
_cell.length_a   1.000
_cell.length_b   1.000
_cell.length_c   1.000
_cell.angle_alpha   90.00
_cell.angle_beta   90.00
_cell.angle_gamma   90.00
#
_symmetry.space_group_name_H-M   'P 1'
#
loop_
_entity.id
_entity.type
_entity.pdbx_description
1 polymer ?
#
loop_
_entity_poly.entity_id
_entity_poly.type
_entity_poly.pdbx_seq_one_letter_code
_entity_poly.pdbx_strand_id
1 'polypeptide(L)'
;MQHLGLLFTLLLIFINLWGIALVTGLIWRNRWLACALGPWLLTTLFYAVESYHGLGSLRGVGFIGSITSLSLILLSASAWNPSWLGATGVRRLEVWRAEFSPRRMLDCGIIFATVFGYAMLWRFAYPNVDGSSEKLADFSYICSYLSGQTLPVPDVWLHPYPSNQYYSFQHYAAALMGRLLGLPPGTVYNLGFCVLIGLGGLTFAGVIWLVCRRLWVRIVVLVGLVIGGSGMSGVIHLVDKNPTPWSSMRFIGSAPLDRAPLGVMLKAYQDKFPKLDLPGEPFSYSIFLGDYHAPLASYLLLGLAAISGDFMTRPLVRS
;
A
#
# COMPACT_ATOMS: atom_id res chain seq x y z
N MET A 1 1.39 -6.99 -28.44
CA MET A 1 1.85 -7.98 -27.43
C MET A 1 2.11 -7.35 -26.05
N GLN A 2 2.71 -6.15 -25.95
CA GLN A 2 3.00 -5.52 -24.65
C GLN A 2 1.75 -5.26 -23.78
N HIS A 3 0.64 -4.80 -24.37
CA HIS A 3 -0.60 -4.55 -23.61
C HIS A 3 -1.25 -5.83 -23.08
N LEU A 4 -1.14 -6.95 -23.81
CA LEU A 4 -1.66 -8.25 -23.36
C LEU A 4 -0.86 -8.76 -22.15
N GLY A 5 0.46 -8.57 -22.16
CA GLY A 5 1.34 -8.90 -21.03
C GLY A 5 1.01 -8.10 -19.79
N LEU A 6 0.74 -6.78 -19.92
CA LEU A 6 0.33 -5.94 -18.81
C LEU A 6 -1.01 -6.38 -18.22
N LEU A 7 -2.03 -6.63 -19.05
CA LEU A 7 -3.33 -7.11 -18.58
C LEU A 7 -3.21 -8.45 -17.82
N PHE A 8 -2.41 -9.37 -18.34
CA PHE A 8 -2.15 -10.64 -17.67
C PHE A 8 -1.45 -10.43 -16.32
N THR A 9 -0.45 -9.55 -16.25
CA THR A 9 0.22 -9.19 -14.99
C THR A 9 -0.74 -8.60 -13.97
N LEU A 10 -1.61 -7.68 -14.39
CA LEU A 10 -2.63 -7.09 -13.51
C LEU A 10 -3.58 -8.16 -12.98
N LEU A 11 -4.04 -9.06 -13.84
CA LEU A 11 -4.89 -10.19 -13.44
C LEU A 11 -4.20 -11.06 -12.37
N LEU A 12 -2.93 -11.40 -12.57
CA LEU A 12 -2.15 -12.17 -11.58
C LEU A 12 -2.00 -11.43 -10.26
N ILE A 13 -1.76 -10.12 -10.27
CA ILE A 13 -1.70 -9.30 -9.06
C ILE A 13 -3.03 -9.40 -8.30
N PHE A 14 -4.16 -9.18 -8.97
CA PHE A 14 -5.48 -9.24 -8.34
C PHE A 14 -5.80 -10.64 -7.78
N ILE A 15 -5.53 -11.70 -8.54
CA ILE A 15 -5.73 -13.10 -8.10
C ILE A 15 -4.90 -13.38 -6.84
N ASN A 16 -3.63 -13.00 -6.84
CA ASN A 16 -2.75 -13.26 -5.70
C ASN A 16 -3.16 -12.44 -4.46
N LEU A 17 -3.48 -11.16 -4.61
CA LEU A 17 -3.96 -10.35 -3.49
C LEU A 17 -5.26 -10.90 -2.90
N TRP A 18 -6.17 -11.37 -3.74
CA TRP A 18 -7.40 -12.00 -3.28
C TRP A 18 -7.11 -13.32 -2.55
N GLY A 19 -6.28 -14.20 -3.12
CA GLY A 19 -5.87 -15.46 -2.48
C GLY A 19 -5.21 -15.25 -1.13
N ILE A 20 -4.29 -14.28 -1.02
CA ILE A 20 -3.64 -13.89 0.23
C ILE A 20 -4.68 -13.43 1.26
N ALA A 21 -5.66 -12.61 0.85
CA ALA A 21 -6.74 -12.18 1.73
C ALA A 21 -7.59 -13.34 2.23
N LEU A 22 -7.87 -14.35 1.40
CA LEU A 22 -8.60 -15.56 1.79
C LEU A 22 -7.83 -16.38 2.83
N VAL A 23 -6.51 -16.56 2.66
CA VAL A 23 -5.66 -17.25 3.64
C VAL A 23 -5.63 -16.49 4.96
N THR A 24 -5.39 -15.19 4.90
CA THR A 24 -5.36 -14.33 6.09
C THR A 24 -6.71 -14.31 6.80
N GLY A 25 -7.79 -14.39 6.04
CA GLY A 25 -9.16 -14.47 6.54
C GLY A 25 -9.49 -15.72 7.33
N LEU A 26 -8.69 -16.79 7.24
CA LEU A 26 -8.82 -17.96 8.12
C LEU A 26 -8.47 -17.62 9.58
N ILE A 27 -7.60 -16.64 9.76
CA ILE A 27 -7.16 -16.15 11.07
C ILE A 27 -8.02 -14.96 11.50
N TRP A 28 -8.13 -13.94 10.65
CA TRP A 28 -8.86 -12.70 10.91
C TRP A 28 -10.15 -12.65 10.11
N ARG A 29 -11.29 -12.77 10.77
CA ARG A 29 -12.62 -12.82 10.15
C ARG A 29 -13.16 -11.46 9.71
N ASN A 30 -12.26 -10.52 9.37
CA ASN A 30 -12.60 -9.21 8.84
C ASN A 30 -11.92 -9.05 7.46
N ARG A 31 -12.71 -8.95 6.40
CA ARG A 31 -12.19 -8.88 5.03
C ARG A 31 -11.29 -7.66 4.77
N TRP A 32 -11.62 -6.51 5.37
CA TRP A 32 -10.81 -5.30 5.20
C TRP A 32 -9.41 -5.48 5.81
N LEU A 33 -9.38 -6.02 7.02
CA LEU A 33 -8.14 -6.35 7.70
C LEU A 33 -7.34 -7.42 6.94
N ALA A 34 -8.02 -8.48 6.49
CA ALA A 34 -7.38 -9.58 5.78
C ALA A 34 -6.78 -9.13 4.44
N CYS A 35 -7.51 -8.31 3.67
CA CYS A 35 -7.02 -7.78 2.39
C CYS A 35 -5.78 -6.89 2.53
N ALA A 36 -5.67 -6.14 3.62
CA ALA A 36 -4.56 -5.21 3.84
C ALA A 36 -3.41 -5.86 4.61
N LEU A 37 -3.72 -6.60 5.69
CA LEU A 37 -2.72 -7.26 6.54
C LEU A 37 -2.06 -8.46 5.85
N GLY A 38 -2.80 -9.17 5.00
CA GLY A 38 -2.29 -10.37 4.32
C GLY A 38 -1.02 -10.10 3.51
N PRO A 39 -1.02 -9.16 2.57
CA PRO A 39 0.18 -8.82 1.80
C PRO A 39 1.34 -8.35 2.69
N TRP A 40 1.06 -7.60 3.75
CA TRP A 40 2.09 -7.15 4.69
C TRP A 40 2.73 -8.32 5.45
N LEU A 41 1.91 -9.24 5.99
CA LEU A 41 2.40 -10.44 6.70
C LEU A 41 3.20 -11.36 5.78
N LEU A 42 2.70 -11.57 4.56
CA LEU A 42 3.41 -12.38 3.57
C LEU A 42 4.77 -11.76 3.25
N THR A 43 4.82 -10.45 3.01
CA THR A 43 6.08 -9.72 2.77
C THR A 43 7.04 -9.87 3.95
N THR A 44 6.55 -9.75 5.19
CA THR A 44 7.36 -9.92 6.40
C THR A 44 7.90 -11.35 6.52
N LEU A 45 7.05 -12.35 6.22
CA LEU A 45 7.46 -13.76 6.23
C LEU A 45 8.56 -14.02 5.19
N PHE A 46 8.38 -13.55 3.96
CA PHE A 46 9.39 -13.69 2.91
C PHE A 46 10.69 -12.98 3.28
N TYR A 47 10.59 -11.77 3.84
CA TYR A 47 11.77 -11.04 4.32
C TYR A 47 12.53 -11.84 5.38
N ALA A 48 11.82 -12.41 6.36
CA ALA A 48 12.42 -13.22 7.40
C ALA A 48 13.10 -14.49 6.81
N VAL A 49 12.42 -15.20 5.91
CA VAL A 49 12.99 -16.41 5.27
C VAL A 49 14.20 -16.06 4.42
N GLU A 50 14.12 -15.01 3.59
CA GLU A 50 15.24 -14.59 2.74
C GLU A 50 16.41 -14.00 3.52
N SER A 51 16.20 -13.52 4.75
CA SER A 51 17.30 -13.11 5.65
C SER A 51 18.18 -14.27 6.08
N TYR A 52 17.63 -15.49 6.12
CA TYR A 52 18.38 -16.71 6.48
C TYR A 52 18.91 -17.48 5.26
N HIS A 53 18.10 -17.54 4.18
CA HIS A 53 18.40 -18.38 3.02
C HIS A 53 19.00 -17.62 1.84
N GLY A 54 19.12 -16.31 1.97
CA GLY A 54 19.54 -15.41 0.89
C GLY A 54 18.39 -14.87 0.06
N LEU A 55 18.64 -13.69 -0.48
CA LEU A 55 17.67 -12.94 -1.27
C LEU A 55 17.37 -13.68 -2.59
N GLY A 56 16.10 -13.84 -2.92
CA GLY A 56 15.64 -14.52 -4.13
C GLY A 56 15.58 -16.04 -4.04
N SER A 57 15.82 -16.63 -2.86
CA SER A 57 15.69 -18.08 -2.63
C SER A 57 14.30 -18.63 -2.92
N LEU A 58 13.26 -17.78 -2.87
CA LEU A 58 11.86 -18.13 -3.06
C LEU A 58 11.29 -17.75 -4.45
N ARG A 59 12.11 -17.50 -5.45
CA ARG A 59 11.66 -17.07 -6.81
C ARG A 59 10.64 -18.01 -7.45
N GLY A 60 10.77 -19.32 -7.25
CA GLY A 60 9.87 -20.31 -7.82
C GLY A 60 8.46 -20.38 -7.23
N VAL A 61 8.23 -19.70 -6.08
CA VAL A 61 6.96 -19.80 -5.35
C VAL A 61 5.82 -19.03 -6.02
N GLY A 62 6.11 -18.04 -6.89
CA GLY A 62 5.09 -17.18 -7.50
C GLY A 62 4.05 -17.94 -8.31
N PHE A 63 4.44 -18.94 -9.10
CA PHE A 63 3.52 -19.76 -9.89
C PHE A 63 2.62 -20.63 -8.99
N ILE A 64 3.22 -21.29 -8.01
CA ILE A 64 2.48 -22.10 -7.01
C ILE A 64 1.51 -21.20 -6.24
N GLY A 65 1.95 -20.01 -5.84
CA GLY A 65 1.11 -19.01 -5.16
C GLY A 65 -0.11 -18.63 -5.98
N SER A 66 0.06 -18.40 -7.28
CA SER A 66 -1.04 -18.03 -8.19
C SER A 66 -2.07 -19.16 -8.35
N ILE A 67 -1.61 -20.41 -8.50
CA ILE A 67 -2.49 -21.58 -8.56
C ILE A 67 -3.24 -21.75 -7.24
N THR A 68 -2.55 -21.64 -6.10
CA THR A 68 -3.16 -21.75 -4.77
C THR A 68 -4.20 -20.65 -4.57
N SER A 69 -3.90 -19.41 -4.97
CA SER A 69 -4.84 -18.29 -4.88
C SER A 69 -6.11 -18.53 -5.69
N LEU A 70 -5.96 -18.99 -6.93
CA LEU A 70 -7.11 -19.31 -7.78
C LEU A 70 -7.95 -20.44 -7.17
N SER A 71 -7.30 -21.50 -6.66
CA SER A 71 -7.98 -22.62 -6.00
C SER A 71 -8.78 -22.16 -4.77
N LEU A 72 -8.23 -21.27 -3.96
CA LEU A 72 -8.92 -20.70 -2.80
C LEU A 72 -10.11 -19.82 -3.21
N ILE A 73 -10.00 -19.05 -4.29
CA ILE A 73 -11.10 -18.25 -4.82
C ILE A 73 -12.25 -19.17 -5.25
N LEU A 74 -11.95 -20.23 -6.00
CA LEU A 74 -12.95 -21.22 -6.42
C LEU A 74 -13.57 -21.94 -5.21
N LEU A 75 -12.77 -22.29 -4.21
CA LEU A 75 -13.26 -22.89 -2.97
C LEU A 75 -14.20 -21.96 -2.20
N SER A 76 -13.88 -20.66 -2.12
CA SER A 76 -14.71 -19.67 -1.44
C SER A 76 -16.08 -19.49 -2.11
N ALA A 77 -16.15 -19.69 -3.43
CA ALA A 77 -17.38 -19.63 -4.20
C ALA A 77 -18.17 -20.95 -4.24
N SER A 78 -17.53 -22.07 -3.85
CA SER A 78 -18.16 -23.40 -3.91
C SER A 78 -19.12 -23.65 -2.76
N ALA A 79 -20.12 -24.52 -2.99
CA ALA A 79 -21.01 -25.03 -1.96
C ALA A 79 -20.45 -26.30 -1.24
N TRP A 80 -19.18 -26.66 -1.52
CA TRP A 80 -18.58 -27.88 -0.96
C TRP A 80 -18.44 -27.81 0.57
N ASN A 81 -19.07 -28.75 1.26
CA ASN A 81 -19.03 -28.88 2.72
C ASN A 81 -18.40 -30.22 3.11
N PRO A 82 -17.13 -30.25 3.49
CA PRO A 82 -16.46 -31.49 3.83
C PRO A 82 -16.93 -32.03 5.19
N SER A 83 -17.59 -33.17 5.17
CA SER A 83 -18.14 -33.83 6.39
C SER A 83 -17.08 -34.20 7.44
N TRP A 84 -15.82 -34.38 7.00
CA TRP A 84 -14.70 -34.69 7.88
C TRP A 84 -14.29 -33.56 8.83
N LEU A 85 -14.72 -32.30 8.57
CA LEU A 85 -14.45 -31.18 9.47
C LEU A 85 -15.25 -31.19 10.76
N GLY A 86 -16.27 -32.05 10.90
CA GLY A 86 -17.20 -32.01 12.01
C GLY A 86 -18.05 -30.73 12.07
N ALA A 87 -19.01 -30.66 12.94
CA ALA A 87 -19.99 -29.56 13.02
C ALA A 87 -19.30 -28.18 13.26
N THR A 88 -18.32 -28.13 14.16
CA THR A 88 -17.58 -26.89 14.48
C THR A 88 -16.76 -26.39 13.28
N GLY A 89 -16.10 -27.28 12.56
CA GLY A 89 -15.30 -26.95 11.39
C GLY A 89 -16.16 -26.46 10.23
N VAL A 90 -17.30 -27.13 9.98
CA VAL A 90 -18.27 -26.72 8.97
C VAL A 90 -18.81 -25.32 9.28
N ARG A 91 -19.22 -25.05 10.52
CA ARG A 91 -19.70 -23.71 10.94
C ARG A 91 -18.62 -22.63 10.75
N ARG A 92 -17.36 -22.93 11.06
CA ARG A 92 -16.24 -21.98 10.81
C ARG A 92 -16.06 -21.69 9.35
N LEU A 93 -16.14 -22.70 8.49
CA LEU A 93 -16.04 -22.58 7.04
C LEU A 93 -17.20 -21.77 6.46
N GLU A 94 -18.43 -21.96 6.95
CA GLU A 94 -19.59 -21.17 6.54
C GLU A 94 -19.46 -19.70 6.89
N VAL A 95 -19.02 -19.39 8.12
CA VAL A 95 -18.74 -17.99 8.54
C VAL A 95 -17.66 -17.36 7.67
N TRP A 96 -16.57 -18.10 7.40
CA TRP A 96 -15.50 -17.63 6.53
C TRP A 96 -16.01 -17.36 5.10
N ARG A 97 -16.77 -18.31 4.51
CA ARG A 97 -17.37 -18.14 3.18
C ARG A 97 -18.33 -16.95 3.12
N ALA A 98 -19.13 -16.76 4.15
CA ALA A 98 -20.07 -15.65 4.22
C ALA A 98 -19.34 -14.30 4.21
N GLU A 99 -18.23 -14.17 4.94
CA GLU A 99 -17.45 -12.93 4.99
C GLU A 99 -16.59 -12.73 3.72
N PHE A 100 -16.01 -13.79 3.19
CA PHE A 100 -15.12 -13.76 2.02
C PHE A 100 -15.80 -14.23 0.72
N SER A 101 -17.14 -14.16 0.68
CA SER A 101 -17.89 -14.47 -0.53
C SER A 101 -17.46 -13.56 -1.69
N PRO A 102 -17.50 -14.03 -2.95
CA PRO A 102 -17.11 -13.22 -4.11
C PRO A 102 -17.82 -11.87 -4.17
N ARG A 103 -19.11 -11.82 -3.78
CA ARG A 103 -19.89 -10.57 -3.74
C ARG A 103 -19.33 -9.56 -2.74
N ARG A 104 -18.95 -10.00 -1.53
CA ARG A 104 -18.37 -9.11 -0.51
C ARG A 104 -16.93 -8.74 -0.82
N MET A 105 -16.17 -9.64 -1.40
CA MET A 105 -14.81 -9.38 -1.85
C MET A 105 -14.78 -8.42 -3.06
N LEU A 106 -15.87 -8.39 -3.85
CA LEU A 106 -16.01 -7.43 -4.95
C LEU A 106 -15.95 -5.99 -4.45
N ASP A 107 -16.53 -5.67 -3.29
CA ASP A 107 -16.46 -4.33 -2.69
C ASP A 107 -14.99 -3.93 -2.45
N CYS A 108 -14.21 -4.81 -1.85
CA CYS A 108 -12.77 -4.59 -1.63
C CYS A 108 -12.02 -4.49 -2.95
N GLY A 109 -12.35 -5.36 -3.91
CA GLY A 109 -11.75 -5.36 -5.25
C GLY A 109 -12.03 -4.07 -6.04
N ILE A 110 -13.26 -3.56 -6.01
CA ILE A 110 -13.62 -2.30 -6.69
C ILE A 110 -12.86 -1.12 -6.07
N ILE A 111 -12.82 -1.02 -4.75
CA ILE A 111 -12.12 0.08 -4.07
C ILE A 111 -10.62 0.01 -4.36
N PHE A 112 -10.02 -1.18 -4.22
CA PHE A 112 -8.62 -1.38 -4.58
C PHE A 112 -8.35 -0.99 -6.03
N ALA A 113 -9.15 -1.51 -6.98
CA ALA A 113 -8.97 -1.24 -8.41
C ALA A 113 -9.14 0.24 -8.75
N THR A 114 -10.06 0.94 -8.09
CA THR A 114 -10.29 2.38 -8.31
C THR A 114 -9.08 3.19 -7.84
N VAL A 115 -8.60 2.96 -6.62
CA VAL A 115 -7.45 3.70 -6.06
C VAL A 115 -6.16 3.33 -6.77
N PHE A 116 -5.93 2.04 -7.04
CA PHE A 116 -4.82 1.54 -7.85
C PHE A 116 -4.85 2.16 -9.26
N GLY A 117 -6.01 2.14 -9.92
CA GLY A 117 -6.18 2.68 -11.28
C GLY A 117 -5.92 4.19 -11.32
N TYR A 118 -6.35 4.94 -10.31
CA TYR A 118 -6.03 6.36 -10.19
C TYR A 118 -4.52 6.60 -10.06
N ALA A 119 -3.84 5.85 -9.19
CA ALA A 119 -2.38 5.92 -9.08
C ALA A 119 -1.68 5.50 -10.39
N MET A 120 -2.22 4.49 -11.07
CA MET A 120 -1.69 4.02 -12.35
C MET A 120 -1.84 5.06 -13.46
N LEU A 121 -2.93 5.85 -13.49
CA LEU A 121 -3.08 6.95 -14.43
C LEU A 121 -1.96 7.99 -14.25
N TRP A 122 -1.62 8.36 -13.01
CA TRP A 122 -0.50 9.25 -12.73
C TRP A 122 0.84 8.65 -13.15
N ARG A 123 1.08 7.37 -12.83
CA ARG A 123 2.32 6.68 -13.25
C ARG A 123 2.39 6.48 -14.75
N PHE A 124 1.27 6.33 -15.43
CA PHE A 124 1.24 6.24 -16.89
C PHE A 124 1.53 7.60 -17.55
N ALA A 125 1.01 8.69 -16.98
CA ALA A 125 1.28 10.05 -17.47
C ALA A 125 2.74 10.49 -17.19
N TYR A 126 3.31 10.05 -16.05
CA TYR A 126 4.66 10.43 -15.60
C TYR A 126 5.47 9.19 -15.17
N PRO A 127 5.82 8.29 -16.09
CA PRO A 127 6.45 7.01 -15.76
C PRO A 127 7.93 7.15 -15.38
N ASN A 128 8.54 8.30 -15.64
CA ASN A 128 9.98 8.49 -15.51
C ASN A 128 10.45 8.42 -14.06
N VAL A 129 11.58 7.76 -13.89
CA VAL A 129 12.40 7.81 -12.68
C VAL A 129 13.50 8.82 -12.96
N ASP A 130 13.33 10.02 -12.46
CA ASP A 130 14.26 11.13 -12.65
C ASP A 130 14.88 11.57 -11.33
N GLY A 131 15.90 12.42 -11.40
CA GLY A 131 16.61 12.96 -10.23
C GLY A 131 15.90 14.11 -9.53
N SER A 132 14.65 14.43 -9.88
CA SER A 132 13.91 15.56 -9.31
C SER A 132 13.35 15.30 -7.91
N SER A 133 13.35 14.04 -7.47
CA SER A 133 12.92 13.58 -6.15
C SER A 133 13.74 12.36 -5.72
N GLU A 134 13.34 11.67 -4.66
CA GLU A 134 14.00 10.45 -4.19
C GLU A 134 13.83 9.24 -5.13
N LYS A 135 13.12 9.37 -6.25
CA LYS A 135 12.79 8.27 -7.18
C LYS A 135 14.00 7.46 -7.64
N LEU A 136 15.13 8.12 -7.88
CA LEU A 136 16.34 7.43 -8.30
C LEU A 136 16.91 6.54 -7.19
N ALA A 137 16.88 7.04 -5.95
CA ALA A 137 17.28 6.28 -4.77
C ALA A 137 16.34 5.08 -4.56
N ASP A 138 15.04 5.30 -4.59
CA ASP A 138 14.02 4.26 -4.46
C ASP A 138 14.17 3.17 -5.53
N PHE A 139 14.40 3.60 -6.77
CA PHE A 139 14.62 2.68 -7.88
C PHE A 139 15.88 1.83 -7.69
N SER A 140 16.95 2.44 -7.18
CA SER A 140 18.20 1.73 -6.91
C SER A 140 18.02 0.65 -5.82
N TYR A 141 17.23 0.94 -4.76
CA TYR A 141 16.86 -0.06 -3.75
C TYR A 141 16.03 -1.20 -4.35
N ILE A 142 15.04 -0.88 -5.18
CA ILE A 142 14.26 -1.92 -5.87
C ILE A 142 15.16 -2.79 -6.74
N CYS A 143 16.08 -2.21 -7.52
CA CYS A 143 17.05 -2.96 -8.31
C CYS A 143 17.94 -3.86 -7.45
N SER A 144 18.44 -3.35 -6.33
CA SER A 144 19.26 -4.10 -5.38
C SER A 144 18.52 -5.29 -4.80
N TYR A 145 17.24 -5.13 -4.46
CA TYR A 145 16.39 -6.24 -3.99
C TYR A 145 16.00 -7.22 -5.10
N LEU A 146 15.92 -6.78 -6.36
CA LEU A 146 15.61 -7.67 -7.49
C LEU A 146 16.77 -8.56 -7.88
N SER A 147 17.99 -8.02 -7.88
CA SER A 147 19.21 -8.68 -8.38
C SER A 147 20.14 -9.18 -7.27
N GLY A 148 19.98 -8.70 -6.04
CA GLY A 148 20.83 -9.04 -4.90
C GLY A 148 20.73 -10.50 -4.47
N GLN A 149 21.70 -10.93 -3.64
CA GLN A 149 21.79 -12.29 -3.11
C GLN A 149 21.68 -12.33 -1.58
N THR A 150 21.87 -11.20 -0.91
CA THR A 150 21.91 -11.10 0.55
C THR A 150 20.93 -10.06 1.09
N LEU A 151 20.46 -10.26 2.33
CA LEU A 151 19.76 -9.26 3.12
C LEU A 151 20.58 -8.99 4.41
N PRO A 152 20.78 -7.72 4.76
CA PRO A 152 20.43 -6.53 3.98
C PRO A 152 21.21 -6.42 2.67
N VAL A 153 20.67 -5.74 1.69
CA VAL A 153 21.38 -5.50 0.42
C VAL A 153 22.55 -4.53 0.64
N PRO A 154 23.62 -4.61 -0.17
CA PRO A 154 24.71 -3.63 -0.11
C PRO A 154 24.16 -2.21 -0.38
N ASP A 155 24.69 -1.23 0.34
CA ASP A 155 24.40 0.17 0.09
C ASP A 155 25.03 0.60 -1.24
N VAL A 156 24.23 1.21 -2.13
CA VAL A 156 24.70 1.61 -3.47
C VAL A 156 25.61 2.84 -3.43
N TRP A 157 25.54 3.64 -2.34
CA TRP A 157 26.38 4.83 -2.16
C TRP A 157 27.59 4.57 -1.26
N LEU A 158 27.47 3.65 -0.31
CA LEU A 158 28.50 3.32 0.69
C LEU A 158 28.93 1.87 0.61
N HIS A 159 29.13 1.34 -0.59
CA HIS A 159 29.64 -0.02 -0.78
C HIS A 159 31.02 -0.21 -0.10
N PRO A 160 31.28 -1.31 0.62
CA PRO A 160 30.49 -2.56 0.72
C PRO A 160 29.54 -2.63 1.94
N TYR A 161 29.29 -1.54 2.61
CA TYR A 161 28.45 -1.54 3.81
C TYR A 161 27.00 -1.97 3.48
N PRO A 162 26.33 -2.67 4.42
CA PRO A 162 24.93 -3.05 4.23
C PRO A 162 24.01 -1.83 4.38
N SER A 163 22.99 -1.78 3.55
CA SER A 163 21.92 -0.77 3.63
C SER A 163 20.92 -1.17 4.72
N ASN A 164 21.18 -0.77 5.97
CA ASN A 164 20.37 -1.14 7.12
C ASN A 164 19.67 0.03 7.83
N GLN A 165 19.82 1.25 7.32
CA GLN A 165 19.32 2.48 7.98
C GLN A 165 18.28 3.24 7.17
N TYR A 166 17.74 2.63 6.11
CA TYR A 166 16.75 3.28 5.25
C TYR A 166 15.39 2.58 5.38
N TYR A 167 14.30 3.32 5.17
CA TYR A 167 12.92 2.81 5.21
C TYR A 167 12.59 1.92 3.99
N SER A 168 13.40 0.92 3.74
CA SER A 168 13.41 0.16 2.48
C SER A 168 12.44 -1.02 2.41
N PHE A 169 11.65 -1.29 3.44
CA PHE A 169 10.72 -2.43 3.46
C PHE A 169 9.67 -2.36 2.35
N GLN A 170 9.17 -1.18 2.02
CA GLN A 170 8.25 -1.00 0.88
C GLN A 170 8.91 -1.27 -0.47
N HIS A 171 10.19 -0.97 -0.62
CA HIS A 171 10.98 -1.29 -1.82
C HIS A 171 11.20 -2.80 -1.95
N TYR A 172 11.47 -3.46 -0.82
CA TYR A 172 11.52 -4.92 -0.76
C TYR A 172 10.16 -5.53 -1.15
N ALA A 173 9.04 -5.02 -0.66
CA ALA A 173 7.70 -5.50 -1.01
C ALA A 173 7.44 -5.41 -2.52
N ALA A 174 7.79 -4.29 -3.15
CA ALA A 174 7.69 -4.13 -4.60
C ALA A 174 8.60 -5.10 -5.34
N ALA A 175 9.87 -5.22 -4.93
CA ALA A 175 10.82 -6.16 -5.53
C ALA A 175 10.40 -7.62 -5.35
N LEU A 176 9.83 -7.99 -4.20
CA LEU A 176 9.27 -9.32 -3.97
C LEU A 176 8.17 -9.63 -4.99
N MET A 177 7.21 -8.71 -5.18
CA MET A 177 6.20 -8.85 -6.24
C MET A 177 6.85 -9.03 -7.62
N GLY A 178 7.87 -8.22 -7.92
CA GLY A 178 8.62 -8.31 -9.17
C GLY A 178 9.28 -9.67 -9.38
N ARG A 179 9.92 -10.22 -8.34
CA ARG A 179 10.55 -11.55 -8.39
C ARG A 179 9.53 -12.67 -8.56
N LEU A 180 8.40 -12.59 -7.84
CA LEU A 180 7.33 -13.60 -7.91
C LEU A 180 6.64 -13.63 -9.27
N LEU A 181 6.54 -12.49 -9.96
CA LEU A 181 5.85 -12.34 -11.24
C LEU A 181 6.81 -12.22 -12.44
N GLY A 182 8.13 -12.22 -12.21
CA GLY A 182 9.13 -12.11 -13.29
C GLY A 182 9.12 -10.75 -14.00
N LEU A 183 8.90 -9.65 -13.29
CA LEU A 183 8.75 -8.32 -13.87
C LEU A 183 10.09 -7.57 -13.97
N PRO A 184 10.29 -6.76 -15.04
CA PRO A 184 11.47 -5.90 -15.15
C PRO A 184 11.42 -4.73 -14.17
N PRO A 185 12.58 -4.17 -13.74
CA PRO A 185 12.68 -3.19 -12.66
C PRO A 185 11.78 -1.96 -12.82
N GLY A 186 11.71 -1.36 -14.01
CA GLY A 186 10.85 -0.19 -14.25
C GLY A 186 9.37 -0.49 -14.10
N THR A 187 8.92 -1.69 -14.49
CA THR A 187 7.55 -2.16 -14.27
C THR A 187 7.30 -2.39 -12.79
N VAL A 188 8.27 -3.00 -12.08
CA VAL A 188 8.18 -3.23 -10.63
C VAL A 188 8.03 -1.91 -9.88
N TYR A 189 8.84 -0.90 -10.23
CA TYR A 189 8.74 0.43 -9.62
C TYR A 189 7.32 1.00 -9.76
N ASN A 190 6.82 1.07 -10.98
CA ASN A 190 5.52 1.70 -11.24
C ASN A 190 4.34 0.88 -10.68
N LEU A 191 4.29 -0.44 -10.94
CA LEU A 191 3.18 -1.28 -10.45
C LEU A 191 3.23 -1.50 -8.95
N GLY A 192 4.43 -1.69 -8.36
CA GLY A 192 4.58 -1.85 -6.91
C GLY A 192 4.09 -0.62 -6.15
N PHE A 193 4.42 0.58 -6.64
CA PHE A 193 3.88 1.82 -6.12
C PHE A 193 2.35 1.83 -6.16
N CYS A 194 1.74 1.53 -7.32
CA CYS A 194 0.28 1.50 -7.46
C CYS A 194 -0.39 0.47 -6.54
N VAL A 195 0.25 -0.69 -6.33
CA VAL A 195 -0.25 -1.72 -5.38
C VAL A 195 -0.23 -1.19 -3.95
N LEU A 196 0.84 -0.54 -3.51
CA LEU A 196 0.94 0.02 -2.16
C LEU A 196 -0.11 1.12 -1.94
N ILE A 197 -0.32 2.00 -2.92
CA ILE A 197 -1.38 3.02 -2.88
C ILE A 197 -2.77 2.35 -2.84
N GLY A 198 -3.02 1.34 -3.66
CA GLY A 198 -4.26 0.59 -3.65
C GLY A 198 -4.57 -0.05 -2.29
N LEU A 199 -3.56 -0.66 -1.66
CA LEU A 199 -3.67 -1.24 -0.32
C LEU A 199 -3.91 -0.18 0.75
N GLY A 200 -3.22 0.97 0.69
CA GLY A 200 -3.45 2.11 1.57
C GLY A 200 -4.88 2.64 1.47
N GLY A 201 -5.37 2.83 0.24
CA GLY A 201 -6.76 3.24 -0.01
C GLY A 201 -7.78 2.22 0.51
N LEU A 202 -7.49 0.93 0.40
CA LEU A 202 -8.33 -0.14 0.92
C LEU A 202 -8.40 -0.14 2.47
N THR A 203 -7.28 0.13 3.16
CA THR A 203 -7.28 0.26 4.62
C THR A 203 -8.09 1.48 5.07
N PHE A 204 -7.92 2.63 4.41
CA PHE A 204 -8.75 3.81 4.71
C PHE A 204 -10.23 3.54 4.45
N ALA A 205 -10.58 2.85 3.37
CA ALA A 205 -11.95 2.43 3.15
C ALA A 205 -12.48 1.57 4.30
N GLY A 206 -11.69 0.62 4.79
CA GLY A 206 -12.02 -0.18 5.96
C GLY A 206 -12.37 0.68 7.18
N VAL A 207 -11.52 1.65 7.52
CA VAL A 207 -11.76 2.61 8.63
C VAL A 207 -13.04 3.42 8.39
N ILE A 208 -13.21 3.96 7.18
CA ILE A 208 -14.39 4.75 6.82
C ILE A 208 -15.67 3.91 6.96
N TRP A 209 -15.64 2.62 6.56
CA TRP A 209 -16.79 1.71 6.71
C TRP A 209 -17.14 1.41 8.16
N LEU A 210 -16.17 1.46 9.07
CA LEU A 210 -16.42 1.30 10.51
C LEU A 210 -17.09 2.53 11.12
N VAL A 211 -16.67 3.73 10.70
CA VAL A 211 -17.09 5.00 11.32
C VAL A 211 -18.34 5.58 10.64
N CYS A 212 -18.40 5.56 9.33
CA CYS A 212 -19.46 6.19 8.55
C CYS A 212 -20.57 5.19 8.19
N ARG A 213 -21.83 5.54 8.48
CA ARG A 213 -22.99 4.67 8.14
C ARG A 213 -23.52 4.90 6.74
N ARG A 214 -23.53 6.15 6.26
CA ARG A 214 -24.14 6.54 4.97
C ARG A 214 -23.18 6.32 3.81
N LEU A 215 -23.60 5.63 2.76
CA LEU A 215 -22.75 5.29 1.60
C LEU A 215 -22.16 6.54 0.93
N TRP A 216 -22.97 7.57 0.70
CA TRP A 216 -22.47 8.80 0.08
C TRP A 216 -21.38 9.48 0.90
N VAL A 217 -21.47 9.45 2.26
CA VAL A 217 -20.42 9.98 3.14
C VAL A 217 -19.13 9.18 2.96
N ARG A 218 -19.23 7.84 2.90
CA ARG A 218 -18.08 6.96 2.66
C ARG A 218 -17.36 7.32 1.37
N ILE A 219 -18.14 7.50 0.29
CA ILE A 219 -17.61 7.87 -1.03
C ILE A 219 -16.93 9.23 -0.96
N VAL A 220 -17.60 10.25 -0.42
CA VAL A 220 -17.05 11.61 -0.33
C VAL A 220 -15.75 11.63 0.49
N VAL A 221 -15.73 10.96 1.63
CA VAL A 221 -14.50 10.90 2.48
C VAL A 221 -13.37 10.17 1.77
N LEU A 222 -13.66 9.02 1.11
CA LEU A 222 -12.63 8.28 0.38
C LEU A 222 -12.08 9.09 -0.80
N VAL A 223 -12.95 9.73 -1.58
CA VAL A 223 -12.56 10.62 -2.68
C VAL A 223 -11.74 11.80 -2.15
N GLY A 224 -12.16 12.41 -1.05
CA GLY A 224 -11.42 13.47 -0.39
C GLY A 224 -10.01 13.06 0.03
N LEU A 225 -9.84 11.84 0.56
CA LEU A 225 -8.51 11.30 0.94
C LEU A 225 -7.64 11.02 -0.28
N VAL A 226 -8.20 10.51 -1.36
CA VAL A 226 -7.44 10.10 -2.56
C VAL A 226 -7.08 11.30 -3.43
N ILE A 227 -7.96 12.28 -3.56
CA ILE A 227 -7.83 13.41 -4.50
C ILE A 227 -7.67 14.75 -3.78
N GLY A 228 -8.27 14.91 -2.61
CA GLY A 228 -8.52 16.21 -1.96
C GLY A 228 -7.31 16.88 -1.29
N GLY A 229 -6.14 16.27 -1.29
CA GLY A 229 -4.95 16.86 -0.67
C GLY A 229 -5.10 17.06 0.84
N SER A 230 -4.57 18.18 1.34
CA SER A 230 -4.65 18.57 2.77
C SER A 230 -6.04 19.09 3.19
N GLY A 231 -7.01 19.18 2.27
CA GLY A 231 -8.28 19.84 2.50
C GLY A 231 -8.24 21.37 2.44
N MET A 232 -7.03 21.94 2.36
CA MET A 232 -6.83 23.41 2.32
C MET A 232 -6.93 23.99 0.91
N SER A 233 -7.06 23.17 -0.13
CA SER A 233 -7.08 23.60 -1.53
C SER A 233 -8.10 24.72 -1.79
N GLY A 234 -9.32 24.59 -1.27
CA GLY A 234 -10.36 25.62 -1.43
C GLY A 234 -10.00 26.95 -0.76
N VAL A 235 -9.38 26.89 0.41
CA VAL A 235 -8.96 28.10 1.15
C VAL A 235 -7.78 28.78 0.44
N ILE A 236 -6.82 27.99 -0.05
CA ILE A 236 -5.64 28.51 -0.76
C ILE A 236 -6.08 29.19 -2.06
N HIS A 237 -7.02 28.62 -2.81
CA HIS A 237 -7.57 29.24 -4.04
C HIS A 237 -8.28 30.56 -3.79
N LEU A 238 -8.79 30.81 -2.58
CA LEU A 238 -9.42 32.08 -2.23
C LEU A 238 -8.39 33.17 -1.88
N VAL A 239 -7.20 32.77 -1.44
CA VAL A 239 -6.17 33.70 -0.92
C VAL A 239 -5.00 33.87 -1.89
N ASP A 240 -4.63 32.81 -2.60
CA ASP A 240 -3.52 32.82 -3.54
C ASP A 240 -4.02 33.06 -4.99
N LYS A 241 -3.48 34.08 -5.64
CA LYS A 241 -3.84 34.42 -7.03
C LYS A 241 -3.32 33.41 -8.05
N ASN A 242 -2.26 32.64 -7.71
CA ASN A 242 -1.63 31.65 -8.57
C ASN A 242 -1.34 30.35 -7.79
N PRO A 243 -2.37 29.65 -7.31
CA PRO A 243 -2.19 28.44 -6.52
C PRO A 243 -1.61 27.35 -7.42
N THR A 244 -0.52 26.73 -6.98
CA THR A 244 0.02 25.54 -7.64
C THR A 244 -0.59 24.27 -7.02
N PRO A 245 -0.67 23.15 -7.76
CA PRO A 245 -1.08 21.87 -7.17
C PRO A 245 -0.25 21.48 -5.93
N TRP A 246 1.02 21.84 -5.91
CA TRP A 246 1.94 21.62 -4.81
C TRP A 246 1.53 22.34 -3.53
N SER A 247 1.21 23.62 -3.61
CA SER A 247 0.79 24.42 -2.46
C SER A 247 -0.52 23.91 -1.86
N SER A 248 -1.43 23.41 -2.68
CA SER A 248 -2.72 22.90 -2.20
C SER A 248 -2.66 21.46 -1.66
N MET A 249 -1.80 20.62 -2.21
CA MET A 249 -1.69 19.21 -1.79
C MET A 249 -0.80 19.02 -0.56
N ARG A 250 0.24 19.83 -0.41
CA ARG A 250 1.27 19.68 0.63
C ARG A 250 1.10 20.65 1.80
N PHE A 251 0.38 21.74 1.62
CA PHE A 251 0.26 22.80 2.59
C PHE A 251 -0.63 22.42 3.78
N ILE A 252 -0.14 22.51 5.00
CA ILE A 252 -0.93 22.42 6.24
C ILE A 252 -0.87 23.72 7.07
N GLY A 253 -0.02 24.65 6.74
CA GLY A 253 0.10 25.93 7.40
C GLY A 253 1.44 26.58 7.17
N SER A 254 1.63 27.76 7.74
CA SER A 254 2.91 28.43 7.78
C SER A 254 3.19 28.89 9.21
N ALA A 255 4.44 28.79 9.64
CA ALA A 255 4.89 29.24 10.95
C ALA A 255 6.07 30.21 10.81
N PRO A 256 6.17 31.25 11.65
CA PRO A 256 7.37 32.03 11.73
C PRO A 256 8.56 31.17 12.17
N LEU A 257 9.69 31.31 11.49
CA LEU A 257 10.90 30.52 11.75
C LEU A 257 11.49 30.74 13.16
N ASP A 258 11.24 31.89 13.76
CA ASP A 258 11.65 32.25 15.11
C ASP A 258 11.01 31.40 16.22
N ARG A 259 9.90 30.73 15.88
CA ARG A 259 9.17 29.82 16.78
C ARG A 259 9.45 28.35 16.54
N ALA A 260 10.29 28.05 15.55
CA ALA A 260 10.62 26.67 15.24
C ALA A 260 11.56 26.05 16.29
N PRO A 261 11.33 24.81 16.77
CA PRO A 261 12.19 24.15 17.76
C PRO A 261 13.66 23.99 17.33
N LEU A 262 13.93 24.11 16.03
CA LEU A 262 15.25 24.03 15.40
C LEU A 262 15.86 25.41 15.10
N GLY A 263 15.40 26.47 15.76
CA GLY A 263 15.69 27.87 15.46
C GLY A 263 17.17 28.25 15.25
N VAL A 264 18.10 27.53 15.87
CA VAL A 264 19.54 27.80 15.72
C VAL A 264 20.09 27.36 14.35
N MET A 265 19.63 26.22 13.81
CA MET A 265 20.06 25.75 12.49
C MET A 265 19.35 26.48 11.34
N LEU A 266 18.16 27.00 11.59
CA LEU A 266 17.35 27.68 10.58
C LEU A 266 17.64 29.18 10.47
N LYS A 267 18.44 29.76 11.34
CA LYS A 267 18.75 31.19 11.33
C LYS A 267 19.41 31.63 10.02
N ALA A 268 20.21 30.78 9.42
CA ALA A 268 20.79 31.04 8.08
C ALA A 268 19.73 31.01 6.95
N TYR A 269 18.59 30.38 7.17
CA TYR A 269 17.43 30.36 6.28
C TYR A 269 16.45 31.51 6.53
N GLN A 270 16.46 32.10 7.72
CA GLN A 270 15.52 33.16 8.12
C GLN A 270 15.57 34.39 7.22
N ASP A 271 16.78 34.80 6.81
CA ASP A 271 16.96 35.97 5.96
C ASP A 271 16.45 35.74 4.52
N LYS A 272 16.38 34.49 4.12
CA LYS A 272 15.96 34.10 2.77
C LYS A 272 14.49 33.67 2.70
N PHE A 273 13.95 33.13 3.80
CA PHE A 273 12.57 32.62 3.90
C PHE A 273 11.95 33.03 5.22
N PRO A 274 11.29 34.19 5.30
CA PRO A 274 10.74 34.73 6.56
C PRO A 274 9.61 33.87 7.15
N LYS A 275 9.06 32.93 6.41
CA LYS A 275 8.04 31.99 6.85
C LYS A 275 8.42 30.58 6.39
N LEU A 276 8.31 29.64 7.30
CA LEU A 276 8.42 28.21 6.99
C LEU A 276 7.03 27.66 6.70
N ASP A 277 6.81 27.16 5.50
CA ASP A 277 5.62 26.38 5.21
C ASP A 277 5.70 25.06 5.97
N LEU A 278 4.62 24.71 6.66
CA LEU A 278 4.49 23.43 7.32
C LEU A 278 4.01 22.39 6.29
N PRO A 279 4.93 21.62 5.68
CA PRO A 279 4.55 20.64 4.69
C PRO A 279 3.83 19.49 5.37
N GLY A 280 2.68 19.12 4.83
CA GLY A 280 2.04 17.84 5.08
C GLY A 280 2.21 16.97 3.86
N GLU A 281 2.29 15.68 4.06
CA GLU A 281 2.33 14.71 2.98
C GLU A 281 1.06 13.85 3.01
N PRO A 282 -0.09 14.42 2.61
CA PRO A 282 -1.33 13.68 2.58
C PRO A 282 -1.26 12.56 1.53
N PHE A 283 -2.12 11.57 1.68
CA PHE A 283 -2.16 10.41 0.80
C PHE A 283 -2.26 10.78 -0.68
N SER A 284 -3.05 11.79 -1.02
CA SER A 284 -3.17 12.32 -2.39
C SER A 284 -1.87 12.90 -2.92
N TYR A 285 -1.06 13.57 -2.07
CA TYR A 285 0.24 14.09 -2.47
C TYR A 285 1.20 12.96 -2.84
N SER A 286 1.24 11.89 -2.05
CA SER A 286 2.06 10.72 -2.36
C SER A 286 1.68 10.08 -3.69
N ILE A 287 0.37 10.03 -4.02
CA ILE A 287 -0.10 9.52 -5.31
C ILE A 287 0.41 10.40 -6.47
N PHE A 288 0.32 11.72 -6.30
CA PHE A 288 0.77 12.69 -7.31
C PHE A 288 2.28 12.64 -7.52
N LEU A 289 3.05 12.62 -6.43
CA LEU A 289 4.52 12.60 -6.47
C LEU A 289 5.03 11.32 -7.14
N GLY A 290 4.45 10.18 -6.81
CA GLY A 290 4.76 8.89 -7.44
C GLY A 290 6.14 8.35 -7.09
N ASP A 291 6.67 8.65 -5.91
CA ASP A 291 7.87 8.04 -5.35
C ASP A 291 7.56 7.22 -4.10
N TYR A 292 8.52 6.40 -3.68
CA TYR A 292 8.38 5.53 -2.50
C TYR A 292 8.72 6.27 -1.20
N HIS A 293 8.19 7.48 -1.05
CA HIS A 293 8.46 8.31 0.11
C HIS A 293 8.06 7.63 1.43
N ALA A 294 8.73 7.98 2.53
CA ALA A 294 8.55 7.34 3.84
C ALA A 294 7.09 7.19 4.32
N PRO A 295 6.20 8.18 4.13
CA PRO A 295 4.80 8.07 4.54
C PRO A 295 4.00 6.98 3.82
N LEU A 296 4.43 6.50 2.65
CA LEU A 296 3.66 5.57 1.82
C LEU A 296 3.26 4.29 2.58
N ALA A 297 4.22 3.62 3.22
CA ALA A 297 3.94 2.45 4.04
C ALA A 297 3.21 2.81 5.34
N SER A 298 3.44 4.02 5.87
CA SER A 298 2.81 4.49 7.11
C SER A 298 1.30 4.63 6.97
N TYR A 299 0.77 4.99 5.81
CA TYR A 299 -0.67 5.04 5.58
C TYR A 299 -1.33 3.66 5.69
N LEU A 300 -0.68 2.63 5.15
CA LEU A 300 -1.14 1.25 5.28
C LEU A 300 -1.16 0.83 6.76
N LEU A 301 -0.07 1.07 7.48
CA LEU A 301 0.07 0.71 8.90
C LEU A 301 -0.92 1.48 9.79
N LEU A 302 -1.14 2.77 9.54
CA LEU A 302 -2.11 3.59 10.28
C LEU A 302 -3.53 3.05 10.10
N GLY A 303 -3.92 2.74 8.85
CA GLY A 303 -5.23 2.15 8.56
C GLY A 303 -5.39 0.77 9.21
N LEU A 304 -4.36 -0.07 9.17
CA LEU A 304 -4.34 -1.37 9.84
C LEU A 304 -4.49 -1.24 11.37
N ALA A 305 -3.77 -0.31 11.99
CA ALA A 305 -3.88 -0.07 13.43
C ALA A 305 -5.30 0.37 13.82
N ALA A 306 -5.92 1.28 13.05
CA ALA A 306 -7.28 1.74 13.29
C ALA A 306 -8.32 0.61 13.17
N ILE A 307 -8.24 -0.23 12.12
CA ILE A 307 -9.15 -1.36 11.93
C ILE A 307 -8.94 -2.40 13.04
N SER A 308 -7.70 -2.69 13.41
CA SER A 308 -7.37 -3.65 14.46
C SER A 308 -7.86 -3.17 15.83
N GLY A 309 -7.71 -1.88 16.14
CA GLY A 309 -8.21 -1.26 17.37
C GLY A 309 -9.73 -1.40 17.51
N ASP A 310 -10.51 -1.15 16.46
CA ASP A 310 -11.96 -1.34 16.46
C ASP A 310 -12.34 -2.82 16.68
N PHE A 311 -11.60 -3.74 16.04
CA PHE A 311 -11.84 -5.17 16.20
C PHE A 311 -11.61 -5.65 17.66
N MET A 312 -10.59 -5.13 18.32
CA MET A 312 -10.26 -5.47 19.70
C MET A 312 -11.22 -4.87 20.72
N THR A 313 -11.81 -3.72 20.42
CA THR A 313 -12.71 -3.00 21.35
C THR A 313 -14.18 -3.41 21.24
N ARG A 314 -14.59 -4.05 20.14
CA ARG A 314 -15.93 -4.59 20.02
C ARG A 314 -16.08 -5.77 20.98
N PRO A 315 -17.02 -5.71 21.95
CA PRO A 315 -17.29 -6.88 22.77
C PRO A 315 -17.64 -8.04 21.84
N LEU A 316 -17.00 -9.19 22.05
CA LEU A 316 -17.39 -10.42 21.42
C LEU A 316 -18.88 -10.61 21.75
N VAL A 317 -19.77 -10.23 20.86
CA VAL A 317 -21.20 -10.49 21.00
C VAL A 317 -21.27 -12.00 21.03
N ARG A 318 -21.44 -12.53 22.25
CA ARG A 318 -21.64 -13.93 22.50
C ARG A 318 -22.98 -14.29 21.86
N SER A 319 -22.91 -14.85 20.68
CA SER A 319 -24.02 -15.57 20.05
C SER A 319 -24.03 -17.02 20.50
#